data_e05bba83d1d77c02796958fb08099c58
#
_entry.id   e05bba83d1d77c02796958fb08099c58
#
_cell.length_a   1.000
_cell.length_b   1.000
_cell.length_c   1.000
_cell.angle_alpha   90.00
_cell.angle_beta   90.00
_cell.angle_gamma   90.00
#
_symmetry.space_group_name_H-M   'P 1'
#
loop_
_entity.id
_entity.type
_entity.pdbx_description
1 polymer ?
#
loop_
_entity_poly.entity_id
_entity_poly.type
_entity_poly.pdbx_seq_one_letter_code
_entity_poly.pdbx_strand_id
1 'polypeptide(L)'
;GPRHRIEHFGLAGPEHLAKARDLGIIAVPQPVFLNELRANYERYVPDQWFCRCFNLKAMFDAGLTVAFSSDGPVVRQVDPLVGLRAALKEPLCAGNEVGLEQALWAYTTGAAIAQGDEGNRGRLEAGYWTDFVMLEGSLHEPESLSVSRTTVGGTPDL
;
A
#
# COMPACT_ATOMS: atom_id res chain seq x y z
N GLY A 1 8.40 -19.69 -10.45
CA GLY A 1 9.72 -19.14 -10.11
C GLY A 1 9.65 -18.29 -8.83
N PRO A 2 10.79 -17.84 -8.29
CA PRO A 2 10.79 -17.00 -7.10
C PRO A 2 10.07 -15.67 -7.40
N ARG A 3 9.29 -15.18 -6.42
CA ARG A 3 8.66 -13.88 -6.48
C ARG A 3 9.54 -12.89 -5.74
N HIS A 4 10.26 -12.06 -6.48
CA HIS A 4 11.10 -11.05 -5.90
C HIS A 4 10.27 -9.81 -5.55
N ARG A 5 10.60 -9.17 -4.40
CA ARG A 5 9.98 -7.94 -3.95
C ARG A 5 11.07 -6.88 -3.75
N ILE A 6 10.67 -5.63 -3.91
CA ILE A 6 11.48 -4.48 -3.50
C ILE A 6 10.67 -3.76 -2.42
N GLU A 7 11.20 -3.82 -1.19
CA GLU A 7 10.65 -3.07 -0.07
C GLU A 7 10.94 -1.59 -0.28
N HIS A 8 10.04 -0.73 0.19
CA HIS A 8 10.04 0.73 0.02
C HIS A 8 9.86 1.17 -1.43
N PHE A 9 10.74 0.80 -2.32
CA PHE A 9 10.79 1.23 -3.72
C PHE A 9 10.59 2.75 -3.87
N GLY A 10 11.12 3.47 -2.87
CA GLY A 10 10.76 4.85 -2.55
C GLY A 10 11.24 5.90 -3.54
N LEU A 11 12.27 5.60 -4.35
CA LEU A 11 12.80 6.56 -5.33
C LEU A 11 13.04 5.86 -6.67
N ALA A 12 12.00 5.81 -7.48
CA ALA A 12 12.01 5.09 -8.76
C ALA A 12 11.61 6.01 -9.93
N GLY A 13 12.44 6.03 -10.96
CA GLY A 13 12.11 6.66 -12.23
C GLY A 13 11.35 5.70 -13.15
N PRO A 14 10.79 6.21 -14.28
CA PRO A 14 10.04 5.40 -15.24
C PRO A 14 10.79 4.16 -15.73
N GLU A 15 12.12 4.27 -15.91
CA GLU A 15 13.00 3.19 -16.34
C GLU A 15 13.10 2.06 -15.30
N HIS A 16 13.08 2.41 -14.00
CA HIS A 16 13.10 1.44 -12.90
C HIS A 16 11.75 0.72 -12.79
N LEU A 17 10.65 1.46 -12.95
CA LEU A 17 9.29 0.91 -12.92
C LEU A 17 9.08 -0.07 -14.08
N ALA A 18 9.47 0.31 -15.28
CA ALA A 18 9.37 -0.54 -16.46
C ALA A 18 10.18 -1.84 -16.29
N LYS A 19 11.42 -1.73 -15.83
CA LYS A 19 12.29 -2.89 -15.59
C LYS A 19 11.73 -3.81 -14.49
N ALA A 20 11.20 -3.24 -13.41
CA ALA A 20 10.58 -4.01 -12.33
C ALA A 20 9.36 -4.79 -12.83
N ARG A 21 8.49 -4.15 -13.63
CA ARG A 21 7.35 -4.80 -14.28
C ARG A 21 7.80 -5.96 -15.16
N ASP A 22 8.76 -5.73 -16.04
CA ASP A 22 9.23 -6.74 -17.01
C ASP A 22 9.88 -7.95 -16.33
N LEU A 23 10.41 -7.75 -15.13
CA LEU A 23 10.96 -8.81 -14.28
C LEU A 23 9.94 -9.44 -13.32
N GLY A 24 8.69 -8.98 -13.32
CA GLY A 24 7.65 -9.47 -12.40
C GLY A 24 7.94 -9.17 -10.93
N ILE A 25 8.67 -8.09 -10.66
CA ILE A 25 8.98 -7.67 -9.28
C ILE A 25 7.76 -7.02 -8.63
N ILE A 26 7.50 -7.38 -7.38
CA ILE A 26 6.44 -6.79 -6.56
C ILE A 26 7.00 -5.56 -5.84
N ALA A 27 6.33 -4.42 -5.97
CA ALA A 27 6.67 -3.22 -5.21
C ALA A 27 5.94 -3.23 -3.86
N VAL A 28 6.68 -3.00 -2.77
CA VAL A 28 6.12 -3.00 -1.41
C VAL A 28 6.38 -1.65 -0.71
N PRO A 29 5.73 -0.57 -1.17
CA PRO A 29 5.86 0.74 -0.53
C PRO A 29 5.06 0.84 0.77
N GLN A 30 5.41 1.84 1.59
CA GLN A 30 4.76 2.18 2.84
C GLN A 30 4.05 3.54 2.71
N PRO A 31 2.74 3.57 2.47
CA PRO A 31 2.03 4.85 2.32
C PRO A 31 2.13 5.74 3.56
N VAL A 32 2.25 5.17 4.76
CA VAL A 32 2.42 5.92 6.01
C VAL A 32 3.65 6.83 5.99
N PHE A 33 4.67 6.51 5.19
CA PHE A 33 5.87 7.35 5.01
C PHE A 33 5.58 8.69 4.35
N LEU A 34 4.51 8.78 3.55
CA LEU A 34 4.08 10.03 2.93
C LEU A 34 3.70 11.09 3.97
N ASN A 35 3.32 10.64 5.16
CA ASN A 35 3.00 11.48 6.31
C ASN A 35 4.18 11.56 7.28
N GLU A 36 4.58 10.45 7.88
CA GLU A 36 5.54 10.44 8.99
C GLU A 36 6.95 10.89 8.59
N LEU A 37 7.36 10.65 7.35
CA LEU A 37 8.70 10.99 6.87
C LEU A 37 8.71 12.18 5.89
N ARG A 38 7.57 12.82 5.65
CA ARG A 38 7.43 13.96 4.72
C ARG A 38 8.52 15.00 4.91
N ALA A 39 8.73 15.47 6.13
CA ALA A 39 9.73 16.50 6.43
C ALA A 39 11.16 16.08 6.08
N ASN A 40 11.46 14.78 6.16
CA ASN A 40 12.75 14.24 5.74
C ASN A 40 12.89 14.27 4.22
N TYR A 41 11.83 13.89 3.49
CA TYR A 41 11.85 13.95 2.03
C TYR A 41 11.97 15.38 1.51
N GLU A 42 11.22 16.32 2.07
CA GLU A 42 11.28 17.74 1.75
C GLU A 42 12.65 18.34 2.02
N ARG A 43 13.36 17.85 3.03
CA ARG A 43 14.69 18.37 3.41
C ARG A 43 15.84 17.75 2.61
N TYR A 44 15.75 16.47 2.27
CA TYR A 44 16.92 15.72 1.79
C TYR A 44 16.79 15.20 0.36
N VAL A 45 15.59 15.11 -0.21
CA VAL A 45 15.40 14.69 -1.59
C VAL A 45 15.53 15.91 -2.50
N PRO A 46 16.44 15.90 -3.49
CA PRO A 46 16.57 17.00 -4.44
C PRO A 46 15.26 17.24 -5.23
N ASP A 47 14.96 18.50 -5.57
CA ASP A 47 13.71 18.91 -6.21
C ASP A 47 13.38 18.11 -7.47
N GLN A 48 14.40 17.82 -8.30
CA GLN A 48 14.22 17.06 -9.54
C GLN A 48 13.80 15.60 -9.31
N TRP A 49 13.97 15.07 -8.09
CA TRP A 49 13.60 13.70 -7.71
C TRP A 49 12.36 13.65 -6.83
N PHE A 50 11.95 14.78 -6.26
CA PHE A 50 10.94 14.83 -5.21
C PHE A 50 9.61 14.20 -5.65
N CYS A 51 9.11 14.53 -6.85
CA CYS A 51 7.88 13.93 -7.36
C CYS A 51 8.00 12.48 -7.82
N ARG A 52 9.21 11.91 -7.82
CA ARG A 52 9.44 10.47 -8.03
C ARG A 52 9.46 9.70 -6.71
N CYS A 53 9.60 10.44 -5.58
CA CYS A 53 9.68 9.84 -4.26
C CYS A 53 8.30 9.32 -3.86
N PHE A 54 8.22 8.02 -3.54
CA PHE A 54 6.99 7.31 -3.21
C PHE A 54 5.80 7.68 -4.12
N ASN A 55 6.05 7.73 -5.42
CA ASN A 55 5.00 7.94 -6.41
C ASN A 55 4.19 6.65 -6.60
N LEU A 56 3.23 6.44 -5.70
CA LEU A 56 2.39 5.24 -5.66
C LEU A 56 1.60 5.08 -6.96
N LYS A 57 1.05 6.19 -7.47
CA LYS A 57 0.29 6.18 -8.73
C LYS A 57 1.13 5.67 -9.88
N ALA A 58 2.37 6.14 -10.02
CA ALA A 58 3.24 5.70 -11.12
C ALA A 58 3.55 4.20 -11.06
N MET A 59 3.59 3.59 -9.86
CA MET A 59 3.77 2.13 -9.72
C MET A 59 2.57 1.37 -10.30
N PHE A 60 1.34 1.81 -10.02
CA PHE A 60 0.13 1.23 -10.59
C PHE A 60 0.02 1.48 -12.10
N ASP A 61 0.28 2.71 -12.54
CA ASP A 61 0.21 3.09 -13.96
C ASP A 61 1.23 2.32 -14.81
N ALA A 62 2.37 1.96 -14.22
CA ALA A 62 3.38 1.11 -14.86
C ALA A 62 2.96 -0.37 -14.93
N GLY A 63 1.86 -0.77 -14.30
CA GLY A 63 1.38 -2.15 -14.27
C GLY A 63 2.11 -3.07 -13.29
N LEU A 64 2.74 -2.51 -12.24
CA LEU A 64 3.35 -3.30 -11.18
C LEU A 64 2.30 -3.96 -10.28
N THR A 65 2.63 -5.12 -9.74
CA THR A 65 1.96 -5.63 -8.56
C THR A 65 2.44 -4.80 -7.36
N VAL A 66 1.52 -4.10 -6.71
CA VAL A 66 1.81 -3.23 -5.55
C VAL A 66 1.19 -3.83 -4.31
N ALA A 67 1.96 -3.92 -3.23
CA ALA A 67 1.48 -4.33 -1.91
C ALA A 67 1.84 -3.25 -0.90
N PHE A 68 0.87 -2.79 -0.11
CA PHE A 68 1.14 -1.80 0.92
C PHE A 68 1.55 -2.47 2.24
N SER A 69 2.45 -1.84 2.97
CA SER A 69 2.92 -2.26 4.27
C SER A 69 3.15 -1.06 5.20
N SER A 70 3.51 -1.31 6.46
CA SER A 70 3.79 -0.24 7.43
C SER A 70 5.28 -0.07 7.73
N ASP A 71 6.11 -1.11 7.52
CA ASP A 71 7.48 -1.19 8.01
C ASP A 71 7.57 -1.03 9.55
N GLY A 72 6.53 -1.48 10.26
CA GLY A 72 6.54 -1.47 11.73
C GLY A 72 7.60 -2.42 12.30
N PRO A 73 8.33 -2.05 13.37
CA PRO A 73 8.10 -0.91 14.25
C PRO A 73 8.95 0.34 13.94
N VAL A 74 9.46 0.50 12.73
CA VAL A 74 10.29 1.66 12.34
C VAL A 74 9.49 2.97 12.39
N VAL A 75 8.22 2.92 12.04
CA VAL A 75 7.27 4.04 12.13
C VAL A 75 6.39 3.96 13.37
N ARG A 76 5.82 5.08 13.76
CA ARG A 76 4.93 5.16 14.93
C ARG A 76 3.55 4.56 14.65
N GLN A 77 3.06 4.77 13.44
CA GLN A 77 1.73 4.35 13.02
C GLN A 77 1.83 3.08 12.15
N VAL A 78 1.32 1.98 12.67
CA VAL A 78 1.23 0.70 11.94
C VAL A 78 -0.20 0.40 11.47
N ASP A 79 -1.17 1.26 11.84
CA ASP A 79 -2.58 1.11 11.46
C ASP A 79 -2.75 1.24 9.94
N PRO A 80 -3.28 0.22 9.25
CA PRO A 80 -3.51 0.27 7.80
C PRO A 80 -4.44 1.42 7.37
N LEU A 81 -5.37 1.87 8.22
CA LEU A 81 -6.24 3.00 7.90
C LEU A 81 -5.48 4.32 7.80
N VAL A 82 -4.40 4.49 8.58
CA VAL A 82 -3.51 5.67 8.46
C VAL A 82 -2.80 5.64 7.11
N GLY A 83 -2.23 4.50 6.74
CA GLY A 83 -1.59 4.34 5.44
C GLY A 83 -2.58 4.48 4.26
N LEU A 84 -3.81 3.98 4.42
CA LEU A 84 -4.88 4.16 3.43
C LEU A 84 -5.17 5.65 3.18
N ARG A 85 -5.36 6.43 4.25
CA ARG A 85 -5.58 7.88 4.17
C ARG A 85 -4.41 8.59 3.49
N ALA A 86 -3.18 8.25 3.86
CA ALA A 86 -1.99 8.82 3.27
C ALA A 86 -1.91 8.55 1.75
N ALA A 87 -2.18 7.32 1.32
CA ALA A 87 -2.19 6.96 -0.11
C ALA A 87 -3.23 7.73 -0.91
N LEU A 88 -4.41 7.99 -0.32
CA LEU A 88 -5.55 8.64 -0.98
C LEU A 88 -5.46 10.17 -0.99
N LYS A 89 -4.82 10.78 0.03
CA LYS A 89 -4.97 12.21 0.30
C LYS A 89 -3.66 12.98 0.48
N GLU A 90 -2.54 12.29 0.73
CA GLU A 90 -1.32 12.93 1.19
C GLU A 90 -0.09 12.62 0.32
N PRO A 91 -0.19 12.63 -1.03
CA PRO A 91 0.98 12.40 -1.88
C PRO A 91 2.02 13.50 -1.65
N LEU A 92 3.29 13.22 -1.93
CA LEU A 92 4.34 14.23 -1.87
C LEU A 92 4.17 15.28 -2.97
N CYS A 93 3.66 14.88 -4.13
CA CYS A 93 3.33 15.79 -5.23
C CYS A 93 1.88 15.56 -5.67
N ALA A 94 1.17 16.65 -5.96
CA ALA A 94 -0.19 16.59 -6.48
C ALA A 94 -0.27 15.73 -7.76
N GLY A 95 -1.30 14.91 -7.86
CA GLY A 95 -1.51 13.99 -8.97
C GLY A 95 -0.84 12.62 -8.80
N ASN A 96 -0.13 12.38 -7.68
CA ASN A 96 0.48 11.10 -7.33
C ASN A 96 -0.37 10.26 -6.36
N GLU A 97 -1.59 10.71 -6.03
CA GLU A 97 -2.56 9.96 -5.24
C GLU A 97 -3.10 8.76 -6.01
N VAL A 98 -3.35 7.68 -5.29
CA VAL A 98 -3.99 6.49 -5.86
C VAL A 98 -5.51 6.51 -5.64
N GLY A 99 -6.25 5.78 -6.47
CA GLY A 99 -7.67 5.57 -6.26
C GLY A 99 -7.95 4.62 -5.08
N LEU A 100 -9.17 4.73 -4.51
CA LEU A 100 -9.61 3.91 -3.39
C LEU A 100 -9.48 2.40 -3.69
N GLU A 101 -9.93 1.97 -4.87
CA GLU A 101 -9.86 0.56 -5.27
C GLU A 101 -8.41 0.05 -5.33
N GLN A 102 -7.49 0.86 -5.86
CA GLN A 102 -6.07 0.52 -5.92
C GLN A 102 -5.46 0.41 -4.52
N ALA A 103 -5.81 1.34 -3.62
CA ALA A 103 -5.30 1.33 -2.26
C ALA A 103 -5.83 0.13 -1.45
N LEU A 104 -7.13 -0.18 -1.56
CA LEU A 104 -7.72 -1.36 -0.93
C LEU A 104 -7.12 -2.66 -1.51
N TRP A 105 -6.96 -2.72 -2.83
CA TRP A 105 -6.35 -3.87 -3.47
C TRP A 105 -4.92 -4.10 -2.97
N ALA A 106 -4.12 -3.04 -2.82
CA ALA A 106 -2.74 -3.16 -2.33
C ALA A 106 -2.65 -3.62 -0.87
N TYR A 107 -3.61 -3.25 -0.01
CA TYR A 107 -3.68 -3.73 1.37
C TYR A 107 -4.26 -5.14 1.51
N THR A 108 -4.93 -5.68 0.50
CA THR A 108 -5.58 -6.98 0.53
C THR A 108 -4.97 -7.96 -0.45
N THR A 109 -5.45 -8.00 -1.69
CA THR A 109 -5.00 -8.94 -2.73
C THR A 109 -3.51 -8.75 -3.06
N GLY A 110 -3.05 -7.51 -3.19
CA GLY A 110 -1.63 -7.21 -3.45
C GLY A 110 -0.73 -7.72 -2.33
N ALA A 111 -1.13 -7.50 -1.08
CA ALA A 111 -0.40 -8.00 0.09
C ALA A 111 -0.38 -9.53 0.13
N ALA A 112 -1.50 -10.20 -0.18
CA ALA A 112 -1.56 -11.67 -0.27
C ALA A 112 -0.63 -12.21 -1.35
N ILE A 113 -0.58 -11.58 -2.53
CA ILE A 113 0.35 -11.94 -3.61
C ILE A 113 1.81 -11.78 -3.15
N ALA A 114 2.12 -10.68 -2.44
CA ALA A 114 3.47 -10.43 -1.94
C ALA A 114 3.93 -11.46 -0.90
N GLN A 115 3.00 -12.09 -0.19
CA GLN A 115 3.26 -13.17 0.77
C GLN A 115 3.25 -14.56 0.13
N GLY A 116 2.66 -14.72 -1.05
CA GLY A 116 2.46 -16.01 -1.70
C GLY A 116 1.20 -16.75 -1.24
N ASP A 117 0.26 -16.03 -0.61
CA ASP A 117 -0.98 -16.56 -0.01
C ASP A 117 -2.24 -16.19 -0.80
N GLU A 118 -2.12 -15.67 -2.01
CA GLU A 118 -3.25 -15.21 -2.82
C GLU A 118 -4.28 -16.29 -3.18
N GLY A 119 -3.95 -17.55 -2.98
CA GLY A 119 -4.88 -18.66 -3.13
C GLY A 119 -5.77 -18.89 -1.91
N ASN A 120 -5.44 -18.28 -0.77
CA ASN A 120 -6.11 -18.52 0.49
C ASN A 120 -6.70 -17.25 1.13
N ARG A 121 -6.14 -16.07 0.85
CA ARG A 121 -6.54 -14.81 1.47
C ARG A 121 -6.44 -13.62 0.51
N GLY A 122 -6.83 -12.44 0.99
CA GLY A 122 -6.81 -11.19 0.22
C GLY A 122 -8.09 -10.90 -0.55
N ARG A 123 -9.10 -11.80 -0.46
CA ARG A 123 -10.42 -11.67 -1.08
C ARG A 123 -11.50 -12.24 -0.20
N LEU A 124 -12.71 -11.69 -0.33
CA LEU A 124 -13.92 -12.27 0.24
C LEU A 124 -14.59 -13.15 -0.83
N GLU A 125 -14.17 -14.40 -0.91
CA GLU A 125 -14.59 -15.34 -1.93
C GLU A 125 -14.75 -16.74 -1.30
N ALA A 126 -15.68 -17.55 -1.82
CA ALA A 126 -15.87 -18.92 -1.34
C ALA A 126 -14.61 -19.75 -1.53
N GLY A 127 -14.17 -20.43 -0.47
CA GLY A 127 -12.93 -21.21 -0.44
C GLY A 127 -11.71 -20.46 0.12
N TYR A 128 -11.81 -19.16 0.30
CA TYR A 128 -10.78 -18.35 0.98
C TYR A 128 -10.95 -18.41 2.50
N TRP A 129 -9.87 -18.14 3.22
CA TRP A 129 -9.95 -18.02 4.68
C TRP A 129 -10.88 -16.87 5.07
N THR A 130 -11.56 -17.05 6.19
CA THR A 130 -12.49 -16.06 6.73
C THR A 130 -11.71 -14.98 7.50
N ASP A 131 -10.82 -14.28 6.77
CA ASP A 131 -10.03 -13.17 7.26
C ASP A 131 -10.62 -11.87 6.70
N PHE A 132 -11.27 -11.08 7.54
CA PHE A 132 -11.84 -9.81 7.11
C PHE A 132 -11.91 -8.78 8.22
N VAL A 133 -12.03 -7.54 7.82
CA VAL A 133 -12.23 -6.39 8.70
C VAL A 133 -13.56 -5.74 8.38
N MET A 134 -14.36 -5.46 9.39
CA MET A 134 -15.56 -4.62 9.27
C MET A 134 -15.20 -3.19 9.60
N LEU A 135 -15.54 -2.28 8.70
CA LEU A 135 -15.30 -0.85 8.88
C LEU A 135 -16.63 -0.14 9.12
N GLU A 136 -16.62 0.82 10.02
CA GLU A 136 -17.65 1.85 10.18
C GLU A 136 -17.17 3.14 9.53
N GLY A 137 -18.14 3.96 9.03
CA GLY A 137 -17.85 5.20 8.31
C GLY A 137 -18.05 5.08 6.81
N SER A 138 -17.53 6.01 6.05
CA SER A 138 -17.67 6.09 4.60
C SER A 138 -16.33 5.88 3.90
N LEU A 139 -16.28 4.96 2.92
CA LEU A 139 -15.11 4.79 2.07
C LEU A 139 -14.79 6.03 1.21
N HIS A 140 -15.77 6.90 0.97
CA HIS A 140 -15.56 8.18 0.29
C HIS A 140 -15.00 9.27 1.20
N GLU A 141 -15.08 9.06 2.52
CA GLU A 141 -14.56 9.92 3.57
C GLU A 141 -13.59 9.12 4.46
N PRO A 142 -12.37 8.81 3.98
CA PRO A 142 -11.46 7.90 4.66
C PRO A 142 -11.13 8.29 6.10
N GLU A 143 -11.25 9.57 6.43
CA GLU A 143 -11.06 10.10 7.80
C GLU A 143 -12.14 9.60 8.77
N SER A 144 -13.33 9.28 8.27
CA SER A 144 -14.45 8.76 9.08
C SER A 144 -14.30 7.25 9.40
N LEU A 145 -13.39 6.56 8.73
CA LEU A 145 -13.26 5.10 8.88
C LEU A 145 -12.67 4.71 10.22
N SER A 146 -13.28 3.73 10.85
CA SER A 146 -12.77 3.02 12.01
C SER A 146 -13.02 1.51 11.86
N VAL A 147 -12.18 0.71 12.53
CA VAL A 147 -12.38 -0.74 12.58
C VAL A 147 -13.39 -1.04 13.67
N SER A 148 -14.52 -1.69 13.31
CA SER A 148 -15.50 -2.15 14.28
C SER A 148 -15.30 -3.63 14.67
N ARG A 149 -14.71 -4.42 13.78
CA ARG A 149 -14.39 -5.82 14.05
C ARG A 149 -13.30 -6.32 13.11
N THR A 150 -12.41 -7.15 13.64
CA THR A 150 -11.49 -8.00 12.89
C THR A 150 -11.87 -9.46 13.07
N THR A 151 -11.77 -10.25 12.02
CA THR A 151 -12.01 -11.70 12.06
C THR A 151 -10.83 -12.39 11.38
N VAL A 152 -10.24 -13.37 12.06
CA VAL A 152 -9.11 -14.15 11.56
C VAL A 152 -9.47 -15.64 11.68
N GLY A 153 -9.38 -16.37 10.56
CA GLY A 153 -9.74 -17.78 10.51
C GLY A 153 -11.17 -18.07 10.94
N GLY A 154 -12.10 -17.12 10.72
CA GLY A 154 -13.50 -17.23 11.13
C GLY A 154 -13.75 -16.94 12.62
N THR A 155 -12.73 -16.59 13.40
CA THR A 155 -12.87 -16.24 14.82
C THR A 155 -12.77 -14.71 14.97
N PRO A 156 -13.80 -14.04 15.49
CA PRO A 156 -13.71 -12.61 15.75
C PRO A 156 -12.76 -12.32 16.91
N ASP A 157 -11.98 -11.24 16.79
CA ASP A 157 -11.23 -10.68 17.90
C ASP A 157 -12.21 -10.14 18.96
N LEU A 158 -11.86 -10.36 20.23
CA LEU A 158 -12.64 -9.94 21.39
C LEU A 158 -12.45 -8.45 21.68
#